data_ee293dfc367093308195532a0c7eed1b
#
_entry.id   ee293dfc367093308195532a0c7eed1b
#
_cell.length_a   1.000
_cell.length_b   1.000
_cell.length_c   1.000
_cell.angle_alpha   90.00
_cell.angle_beta   90.00
_cell.angle_gamma   90.00
#
_symmetry.space_group_name_H-M   'P 1'
#
loop_
_entity.id
_entity.type
_entity.pdbx_description
1 polymer ?
#
loop_
_entity_poly.entity_id
_entity_poly.type
_entity_poly.pdbx_seq_one_letter_code
_entity_poly.pdbx_strand_id
1 'polypeptide(L)'
;VMYIKFADASQDSIIESNHKVMDQTIDSVESYLVNMRQVSDAAYYNVIKENDILKQSDSIHDGMSLLYESNKEYLRSIALYNQYGSLIAAEPVVSQKEDPDVTKQDWFIEAMERMENIHFSTPHVQNLFDDGSMRYHLVISSSRAVELTSGSESQMGVMLVDMDYSSVSRMLERINTSGKGQYYYLCDAKGN
;
A
#
# COMPACT_ATOMS: atom_id res chain seq x y z
N VAL A 1 -39.42 -28.43 -22.65
CA VAL A 1 -38.60 -27.61 -23.57
C VAL A 1 -38.54 -26.16 -23.11
N MET A 2 -39.68 -25.55 -22.71
CA MET A 2 -39.72 -24.13 -22.26
C MET A 2 -39.03 -23.94 -20.89
N TYR A 3 -39.18 -24.89 -19.97
CA TYR A 3 -38.57 -24.83 -18.65
C TYR A 3 -37.03 -24.94 -18.69
N ILE A 4 -36.49 -25.82 -19.55
CA ILE A 4 -35.05 -26.02 -19.75
C ILE A 4 -34.43 -24.73 -20.32
N LYS A 5 -35.05 -24.12 -21.34
CA LYS A 5 -34.59 -22.84 -21.90
C LYS A 5 -34.61 -21.68 -20.93
N PHE A 6 -35.55 -21.65 -20.00
CA PHE A 6 -35.62 -20.63 -18.94
C PHE A 6 -34.52 -20.85 -17.88
N ALA A 7 -34.25 -22.12 -17.52
CA ALA A 7 -33.17 -22.44 -16.59
C ALA A 7 -31.80 -22.10 -17.18
N ASP A 8 -31.55 -22.45 -18.44
CA ASP A 8 -30.31 -22.14 -19.15
C ASP A 8 -30.10 -20.62 -19.27
N ALA A 9 -31.12 -19.88 -19.70
CA ALA A 9 -31.06 -18.40 -19.80
C ALA A 9 -30.85 -17.70 -18.44
N SER A 10 -31.41 -18.26 -17.36
CA SER A 10 -31.21 -17.76 -16.00
C SER A 10 -29.79 -18.03 -15.52
N GLN A 11 -29.22 -19.19 -15.86
CA GLN A 11 -27.87 -19.56 -15.49
C GLN A 11 -26.83 -18.70 -16.23
N ASP A 12 -27.01 -18.49 -17.54
CA ASP A 12 -26.15 -17.60 -18.34
C ASP A 12 -26.19 -16.15 -17.81
N SER A 13 -27.35 -15.64 -17.45
CA SER A 13 -27.50 -14.30 -16.88
C SER A 13 -26.79 -14.15 -15.52
N ILE A 14 -26.81 -15.19 -14.67
CA ILE A 14 -26.09 -15.21 -13.40
C ILE A 14 -24.58 -15.22 -13.64
N ILE A 15 -24.10 -16.02 -14.56
CA ILE A 15 -22.68 -16.10 -14.92
C ILE A 15 -22.20 -14.75 -15.46
N GLU A 16 -22.92 -14.14 -16.38
CA GLU A 16 -22.58 -12.82 -16.93
C GLU A 16 -22.57 -11.72 -15.85
N SER A 17 -23.55 -11.73 -14.95
CA SER A 17 -23.59 -10.80 -13.81
C SER A 17 -22.39 -10.97 -12.89
N ASN A 18 -21.98 -12.22 -12.61
CA ASN A 18 -20.82 -12.51 -11.77
C ASN A 18 -19.50 -12.05 -12.41
N HIS A 19 -19.34 -12.28 -13.71
CA HIS A 19 -18.18 -11.78 -14.46
C HIS A 19 -18.08 -10.27 -14.38
N LYS A 20 -19.19 -9.57 -14.58
CA LYS A 20 -19.21 -8.10 -14.51
C LYS A 20 -18.83 -7.57 -13.12
N VAL A 21 -19.31 -8.20 -12.05
CA VAL A 21 -18.96 -7.83 -10.68
C VAL A 21 -17.48 -8.11 -10.40
N MET A 22 -16.95 -9.22 -10.90
CA MET A 22 -15.53 -9.56 -10.77
C MET A 22 -14.66 -8.52 -11.49
N ASP A 23 -14.99 -8.17 -12.74
CA ASP A 23 -14.25 -7.17 -13.51
C ASP A 23 -14.24 -5.82 -12.80
N GLN A 24 -15.40 -5.34 -12.31
CA GLN A 24 -15.49 -4.10 -11.52
C GLN A 24 -14.63 -4.11 -10.27
N THR A 25 -14.45 -5.28 -9.66
CA THR A 25 -13.61 -5.40 -8.46
C THR A 25 -12.14 -5.40 -8.81
N ILE A 26 -11.75 -6.08 -9.88
CA ILE A 26 -10.38 -6.03 -10.41
C ILE A 26 -10.02 -4.57 -10.70
N ASP A 27 -10.86 -3.84 -11.43
CA ASP A 27 -10.64 -2.42 -11.72
C ASP A 27 -10.49 -1.57 -10.44
N SER A 28 -11.29 -1.88 -9.42
CA SER A 28 -11.23 -1.17 -8.14
C SER A 28 -9.94 -1.44 -7.36
N VAL A 29 -9.49 -2.70 -7.34
CA VAL A 29 -8.21 -3.09 -6.70
C VAL A 29 -7.04 -2.50 -7.49
N GLU A 30 -7.09 -2.56 -8.82
CA GLU A 30 -6.06 -1.95 -9.67
C GLU A 30 -5.96 -0.43 -9.42
N SER A 31 -7.09 0.25 -9.36
CA SER A 31 -7.13 1.69 -9.04
C SER A 31 -6.54 1.98 -7.65
N TYR A 32 -6.77 1.12 -6.68
CA TYR A 32 -6.19 1.24 -5.35
C TYR A 32 -4.65 1.12 -5.38
N LEU A 33 -4.10 0.13 -6.10
CA LEU A 33 -2.66 -0.04 -6.26
C LEU A 33 -2.01 1.11 -7.06
N VAL A 34 -2.71 1.62 -8.08
CA VAL A 34 -2.28 2.81 -8.84
C VAL A 34 -2.21 4.03 -7.93
N ASN A 35 -3.17 4.24 -7.04
CA ASN A 35 -3.15 5.34 -6.07
C ASN A 35 -1.96 5.21 -5.11
N MET A 36 -1.66 4.00 -4.60
CA MET A 36 -0.45 3.76 -3.79
C MET A 36 0.81 4.20 -4.51
N ARG A 37 0.92 3.79 -5.78
CA ARG A 37 2.06 4.16 -6.62
C ARG A 37 2.15 5.67 -6.81
N GLN A 38 1.03 6.35 -7.07
CA GLN A 38 1.00 7.80 -7.23
C GLN A 38 1.44 8.54 -5.96
N VAL A 39 1.01 8.10 -4.78
CA VAL A 39 1.47 8.66 -3.50
C VAL A 39 2.97 8.44 -3.33
N SER A 40 3.46 7.23 -3.62
CA SER A 40 4.89 6.91 -3.59
C SER A 40 5.70 7.77 -4.56
N ASP A 41 5.23 7.94 -5.81
CA ASP A 41 5.89 8.79 -6.80
C ASP A 41 5.89 10.25 -6.38
N ALA A 42 4.77 10.78 -5.88
CA ALA A 42 4.67 12.15 -5.39
C ALA A 42 5.61 12.40 -4.21
N ALA A 43 5.69 11.49 -3.24
CA ALA A 43 6.60 11.58 -2.11
C ALA A 43 8.07 11.58 -2.58
N TYR A 44 8.43 10.70 -3.50
CA TYR A 44 9.80 10.64 -3.98
C TYR A 44 10.17 11.85 -4.84
N TYR A 45 9.43 12.12 -5.91
CA TYR A 45 9.85 13.12 -6.90
C TYR A 45 9.62 14.56 -6.45
N ASN A 46 8.57 14.84 -5.68
CA ASN A 46 8.20 16.21 -5.32
C ASN A 46 8.67 16.61 -3.92
N VAL A 47 9.01 15.63 -3.05
CA VAL A 47 9.40 15.91 -1.68
C VAL A 47 10.84 15.48 -1.42
N ILE A 48 11.16 14.19 -1.62
CA ILE A 48 12.45 13.64 -1.19
C ILE A 48 13.57 14.10 -2.12
N LYS A 49 13.40 13.94 -3.43
CA LYS A 49 14.44 14.22 -4.44
C LYS A 49 14.83 15.69 -4.51
N GLU A 50 13.89 16.59 -4.23
CA GLU A 50 14.09 18.04 -4.29
C GLU A 50 14.73 18.62 -3.02
N ASN A 51 14.88 17.83 -1.95
CA ASN A 51 15.32 18.30 -0.65
C ASN A 51 16.55 17.56 -0.13
N ASP A 52 17.43 18.31 0.55
CA ASP A 52 18.59 17.78 1.28
C ASP A 52 18.14 17.34 2.69
N ILE A 53 18.31 16.07 3.01
CA ILE A 53 17.84 15.48 4.28
C ILE A 53 18.49 16.11 5.52
N LEU A 54 19.68 16.73 5.38
CA LEU A 54 20.37 17.40 6.48
C LEU A 54 19.94 18.87 6.66
N LYS A 55 19.62 19.55 5.56
CA LYS A 55 19.39 21.00 5.56
C LYS A 55 17.90 21.37 5.49
N GLN A 56 17.08 20.48 4.91
CA GLN A 56 15.69 20.73 4.56
C GLN A 56 14.75 19.69 5.17
N SER A 57 15.09 19.19 6.36
CA SER A 57 14.27 18.23 7.10
C SER A 57 12.83 18.70 7.28
N ASP A 58 12.64 20.00 7.62
CA ASP A 58 11.30 20.57 7.80
C ASP A 58 10.49 20.54 6.50
N SER A 59 11.13 20.84 5.34
CA SER A 59 10.46 20.78 4.03
C SER A 59 10.04 19.35 3.67
N ILE A 60 10.82 18.34 4.06
CA ILE A 60 10.48 16.94 3.87
C ILE A 60 9.27 16.57 4.74
N HIS A 61 9.28 16.96 6.02
CA HIS A 61 8.15 16.74 6.91
C HIS A 61 6.87 17.42 6.41
N ASP A 62 6.95 18.70 6.04
CA ASP A 62 5.80 19.45 5.53
C ASP A 62 5.22 18.82 4.26
N GLY A 63 6.09 18.42 3.32
CA GLY A 63 5.68 17.74 2.10
C GLY A 63 5.04 16.37 2.33
N MET A 64 5.62 15.58 3.22
CA MET A 64 5.06 14.27 3.59
C MET A 64 3.74 14.42 4.34
N SER A 65 3.64 15.41 5.24
CA SER A 65 2.42 15.73 5.99
C SER A 65 1.29 16.14 5.05
N LEU A 66 1.57 17.00 4.06
CA LEU A 66 0.58 17.39 3.05
C LEU A 66 0.07 16.20 2.25
N LEU A 67 0.98 15.29 1.84
CA LEU A 67 0.60 14.08 1.12
C LEU A 67 -0.24 13.15 2.00
N TYR A 68 0.13 12.98 3.26
CA TYR A 68 -0.62 12.18 4.21
C TYR A 68 -2.03 12.75 4.44
N GLU A 69 -2.15 14.04 4.76
CA GLU A 69 -3.44 14.69 5.01
C GLU A 69 -4.37 14.65 3.79
N SER A 70 -3.81 14.78 2.58
CA SER A 70 -4.57 14.70 1.34
C SER A 70 -5.10 13.29 1.03
N ASN A 71 -4.50 12.26 1.62
CA ASN A 71 -4.78 10.84 1.30
C ASN A 71 -5.18 10.01 2.53
N LYS A 72 -5.42 10.62 3.68
CA LYS A 72 -5.64 9.94 4.98
C LYS A 72 -6.86 9.02 5.04
N GLU A 73 -7.76 9.08 4.07
CA GLU A 73 -8.89 8.16 4.01
C GLU A 73 -8.47 6.71 3.73
N TYR A 74 -7.35 6.53 3.04
CA TYR A 74 -6.81 5.22 2.67
C TYR A 74 -5.32 5.05 2.98
N LEU A 75 -4.61 6.15 3.24
CA LEU A 75 -3.20 6.12 3.62
C LEU A 75 -3.05 5.96 5.13
N ARG A 76 -2.27 4.99 5.56
CA ARG A 76 -2.02 4.73 6.98
C ARG A 76 -0.74 5.39 7.46
N SER A 77 0.32 5.26 6.69
CA SER A 77 1.60 5.93 6.97
C SER A 77 2.44 6.09 5.71
N ILE A 78 3.34 7.09 5.75
CA ILE A 78 4.47 7.23 4.83
C ILE A 78 5.71 7.32 5.71
N ALA A 79 6.73 6.52 5.43
CA ALA A 79 7.98 6.53 6.18
C ALA A 79 9.18 6.51 5.25
N LEU A 80 10.22 7.21 5.64
CA LEU A 80 11.50 7.30 4.94
C LEU A 80 12.61 6.83 5.85
N TYR A 81 13.37 5.87 5.40
CA TYR A 81 14.51 5.28 6.10
C TYR A 81 15.79 5.48 5.31
N ASN A 82 16.92 5.64 6.01
CA ASN A 82 18.22 5.58 5.37
C ASN A 82 18.64 4.13 5.08
N GLN A 83 19.76 3.94 4.38
CA GLN A 83 20.28 2.62 4.05
C GLN A 83 20.64 1.73 5.26
N TYR A 84 20.72 2.30 6.45
CA TYR A 84 21.00 1.58 7.70
C TYR A 84 19.73 1.26 8.50
N GLY A 85 18.55 1.56 7.95
CA GLY A 85 17.26 1.32 8.60
C GLY A 85 16.87 2.37 9.65
N SER A 86 17.62 3.49 9.75
CA SER A 86 17.24 4.57 10.66
C SER A 86 16.13 5.41 10.02
N LEU A 87 15.10 5.72 10.80
CA LEU A 87 13.98 6.55 10.38
C LEU A 87 14.45 8.00 10.18
N ILE A 88 14.17 8.57 9.01
CA ILE A 88 14.45 9.98 8.67
C ILE A 88 13.19 10.80 8.91
N ALA A 89 12.06 10.36 8.39
CA ALA A 89 10.77 11.03 8.50
C ALA A 89 9.63 10.02 8.45
N ALA A 90 8.53 10.30 9.12
CA ALA A 90 7.30 9.53 9.04
C ALA A 90 6.08 10.42 9.24
N GLU A 91 5.01 10.10 8.52
CA GLU A 91 3.68 10.69 8.69
C GLU A 91 2.61 9.59 8.78
N PRO A 92 1.66 9.67 9.74
CA PRO A 92 1.60 10.67 10.82
C PRO A 92 2.82 10.56 11.74
N VAL A 93 3.15 11.65 12.42
CA VAL A 93 4.22 11.64 13.42
C VAL A 93 3.80 10.73 14.58
N VAL A 94 4.38 9.56 14.62
CA VAL A 94 4.13 8.52 15.62
C VAL A 94 5.44 7.98 16.17
N SER A 95 5.40 7.43 17.36
CA SER A 95 6.57 6.77 17.92
C SER A 95 6.86 5.48 17.15
N GLN A 96 8.09 5.33 16.67
CA GLN A 96 8.55 4.03 16.20
C GLN A 96 8.65 3.09 17.39
N LYS A 97 8.22 1.84 17.21
CA LYS A 97 8.37 0.81 18.26
C LYS A 97 9.85 0.61 18.60
N GLU A 98 10.12 0.23 19.84
CA GLU A 98 11.47 -0.10 20.26
C GLU A 98 12.02 -1.25 19.40
N ASP A 99 13.19 -0.96 18.77
CA ASP A 99 14.02 -1.89 18.01
C ASP A 99 13.30 -2.75 16.93
N PRO A 100 12.56 -2.15 15.97
CA PRO A 100 12.25 -2.88 14.76
C PRO A 100 13.55 -3.00 13.97
N ASP A 101 14.07 -4.20 13.81
CA ASP A 101 15.21 -4.43 12.90
C ASP A 101 14.73 -4.24 11.46
N VAL A 102 14.63 -2.96 11.05
CA VAL A 102 14.08 -2.53 9.77
C VAL A 102 14.84 -3.15 8.61
N THR A 103 16.16 -3.31 8.75
CA THR A 103 17.02 -3.85 7.67
C THR A 103 16.81 -5.34 7.42
N LYS A 104 16.15 -6.04 8.33
CA LYS A 104 15.77 -7.46 8.18
C LYS A 104 14.35 -7.68 7.71
N GLN A 105 13.58 -6.60 7.52
CA GLN A 105 12.22 -6.71 7.00
C GLN A 105 12.24 -7.01 5.50
N ASP A 106 11.39 -7.90 5.04
CA ASP A 106 11.33 -8.32 3.64
C ASP A 106 11.16 -7.14 2.69
N TRP A 107 10.28 -6.20 3.03
CA TRP A 107 10.04 -5.00 2.23
C TRP A 107 11.29 -4.10 2.07
N PHE A 108 12.15 -4.04 3.10
CA PHE A 108 13.40 -3.27 3.04
C PHE A 108 14.43 -3.98 2.17
N ILE A 109 14.59 -5.29 2.37
CA ILE A 109 15.51 -6.13 1.60
C ILE A 109 15.12 -6.10 0.12
N GLU A 110 13.86 -6.34 -0.21
CA GLU A 110 13.38 -6.33 -1.60
C GLU A 110 13.60 -4.96 -2.27
N ALA A 111 13.33 -3.86 -1.57
CA ALA A 111 13.56 -2.52 -2.10
C ALA A 111 15.06 -2.26 -2.38
N MET A 112 15.95 -2.71 -1.51
CA MET A 112 17.38 -2.52 -1.68
C MET A 112 18.03 -3.47 -2.70
N GLU A 113 17.49 -4.68 -2.88
CA GLU A 113 17.97 -5.65 -3.87
C GLU A 113 17.50 -5.34 -5.30
N ARG A 114 16.30 -4.74 -5.44
CA ARG A 114 15.66 -4.45 -6.73
C ARG A 114 15.25 -2.98 -6.80
N MET A 115 16.25 -2.11 -6.79
CA MET A 115 16.11 -0.66 -6.60
C MET A 115 15.25 0.03 -7.67
N GLU A 116 15.12 -0.55 -8.86
CA GLU A 116 14.35 0.00 -9.98
C GLU A 116 12.83 -0.22 -9.83
N ASN A 117 12.41 -1.07 -8.89
CA ASN A 117 11.02 -1.48 -8.77
C ASN A 117 10.34 -0.88 -7.53
N ILE A 118 9.01 -0.77 -7.61
CA ILE A 118 8.14 -0.61 -6.45
C ILE A 118 7.64 -2.01 -6.09
N HIS A 119 7.81 -2.39 -4.83
CA HIS A 119 7.41 -3.68 -4.30
C HIS A 119 6.13 -3.53 -3.49
N PHE A 120 5.18 -4.45 -3.68
CA PHE A 120 3.94 -4.49 -2.92
C PHE A 120 3.94 -5.73 -2.01
N SER A 121 3.61 -5.52 -0.73
CA SER A 121 3.43 -6.62 0.21
C SER A 121 2.05 -7.25 0.09
N THR A 122 1.92 -8.48 0.60
CA THR A 122 0.61 -9.03 0.97
C THR A 122 0.04 -8.28 2.19
N PRO A 123 -1.29 -8.36 2.46
CA PRO A 123 -1.87 -7.77 3.65
C PRO A 123 -1.20 -8.31 4.92
N HIS A 124 -0.76 -7.40 5.79
CA HIS A 124 -0.10 -7.75 7.05
C HIS A 124 -0.42 -6.73 8.14
N VAL A 125 -0.09 -7.08 9.39
CA VAL A 125 -0.25 -6.16 10.51
C VAL A 125 0.89 -5.15 10.50
N GLN A 126 0.54 -3.86 10.51
CA GLN A 126 1.50 -2.78 10.70
C GLN A 126 2.17 -2.94 12.07
N ASN A 127 3.50 -3.10 12.10
CA ASN A 127 4.28 -3.41 13.30
C ASN A 127 5.44 -2.45 13.58
N LEU A 128 5.61 -1.41 12.76
CA LEU A 128 6.74 -0.46 12.88
C LEU A 128 6.44 0.70 13.83
N PHE A 129 5.17 1.13 13.89
CA PHE A 129 4.76 2.30 14.65
C PHE A 129 3.79 1.94 15.76
N ASP A 130 3.88 2.69 16.87
CA ASP A 130 2.93 2.63 17.97
C ASP A 130 1.95 3.81 17.84
N ASP A 131 0.69 3.49 17.53
CA ASP A 131 -0.36 4.50 17.42
C ASP A 131 -1.17 4.69 18.72
N GLY A 132 -0.76 4.03 19.79
CA GLY A 132 -1.43 4.10 21.11
C GLY A 132 -2.84 3.52 21.16
N SER A 133 -3.34 2.98 20.04
CA SER A 133 -4.76 2.54 19.95
C SER A 133 -5.01 1.12 20.41
N MET A 134 -4.02 0.33 20.75
CA MET A 134 -4.10 -1.12 21.03
C MET A 134 -4.81 -1.94 19.92
N ARG A 135 -5.00 -1.37 18.73
CA ARG A 135 -5.64 -2.05 17.61
C ARG A 135 -4.61 -2.49 16.60
N TYR A 136 -4.81 -3.69 16.07
CA TYR A 136 -4.05 -4.15 14.94
C TYR A 136 -4.61 -3.53 13.67
N HIS A 137 -3.75 -2.86 12.90
CA HIS A 137 -4.12 -2.32 11.60
C HIS A 137 -3.52 -3.21 10.51
N LEU A 138 -4.40 -3.78 9.70
CA LEU A 138 -3.99 -4.49 8.49
C LEU A 138 -3.71 -3.47 7.39
N VAL A 139 -2.54 -3.56 6.80
CA VAL A 139 -2.07 -2.71 5.72
C VAL A 139 -1.60 -3.52 4.53
N ILE A 140 -1.62 -2.89 3.36
CA ILE A 140 -0.81 -3.28 2.21
C ILE A 140 0.27 -2.22 2.10
N SER A 141 1.52 -2.65 2.04
CA SER A 141 2.66 -1.73 1.94
C SER A 141 3.23 -1.71 0.53
N SER A 142 3.64 -0.53 0.09
CA SER A 142 4.55 -0.40 -1.04
C SER A 142 5.89 0.11 -0.56
N SER A 143 6.98 -0.52 -1.00
CA SER A 143 8.34 -0.10 -0.69
C SER A 143 9.13 0.15 -1.97
N ARG A 144 10.07 1.09 -1.91
CA ARG A 144 11.01 1.38 -3.00
C ARG A 144 12.29 1.98 -2.47
N ALA A 145 13.39 1.69 -3.17
CA ALA A 145 14.62 2.42 -2.98
C ALA A 145 14.48 3.85 -3.50
N VAL A 146 15.06 4.80 -2.78
CA VAL A 146 15.09 6.22 -3.11
C VAL A 146 16.51 6.75 -2.95
N GLU A 147 16.89 7.68 -3.83
CA GLU A 147 18.13 8.42 -3.70
C GLU A 147 17.90 9.62 -2.79
N LEU A 148 18.77 9.77 -1.78
CA LEU A 148 18.73 10.80 -0.77
C LEU A 148 19.91 11.73 -0.93
N THR A 149 19.68 13.03 -0.99
CA THR A 149 20.73 14.04 -0.95
C THR A 149 21.06 14.36 0.50
N SER A 150 22.32 14.23 0.88
CA SER A 150 22.85 14.50 2.22
C SER A 150 24.06 15.43 2.12
N GLY A 151 23.82 16.72 2.07
CA GLY A 151 24.87 17.73 1.80
C GLY A 151 25.42 17.62 0.38
N SER A 152 26.70 17.25 0.24
CA SER A 152 27.37 17.00 -1.05
C SER A 152 27.37 15.54 -1.47
N GLU A 153 26.81 14.67 -0.67
CA GLU A 153 26.82 13.23 -0.89
C GLU A 153 25.42 12.73 -1.27
N SER A 154 25.38 11.66 -2.05
CA SER A 154 24.16 10.91 -2.33
C SER A 154 24.24 9.57 -1.61
N GLN A 155 23.14 9.17 -0.98
CA GLN A 155 23.01 7.87 -0.33
C GLN A 155 21.69 7.23 -0.69
N MET A 156 21.60 5.92 -0.56
CA MET A 156 20.36 5.21 -0.75
C MET A 156 19.53 5.20 0.54
N GLY A 157 18.23 5.16 0.37
CA GLY A 157 17.27 4.95 1.42
C GLY A 157 16.11 4.10 0.92
N VAL A 158 15.17 3.82 1.81
CA VAL A 158 13.95 3.11 1.47
C VAL A 158 12.74 3.91 1.94
N MET A 159 11.82 4.13 1.03
CA MET A 159 10.52 4.70 1.34
C MET A 159 9.48 3.60 1.43
N LEU A 160 8.68 3.65 2.49
CA LEU A 160 7.57 2.75 2.76
C LEU A 160 6.26 3.56 2.79
N VAL A 161 5.26 3.07 2.08
CA VAL A 161 3.91 3.65 2.08
C VAL A 161 2.93 2.55 2.46
N ASP A 162 2.27 2.72 3.61
CA ASP A 162 1.27 1.80 4.12
C ASP A 162 -0.14 2.30 3.83
N MET A 163 -0.95 1.48 3.18
CA MET A 163 -2.36 1.78 2.93
C MET A 163 -3.28 0.85 3.70
N ASP A 164 -4.40 1.41 4.17
CA ASP A 164 -5.37 0.68 4.97
C ASP A 164 -6.06 -0.43 4.15
N TYR A 165 -5.88 -1.68 4.58
CA TYR A 165 -6.49 -2.84 3.93
C TYR A 165 -8.03 -2.84 4.00
N SER A 166 -8.63 -2.08 4.90
CA SER A 166 -10.09 -2.05 5.06
C SER A 166 -10.83 -1.64 3.78
N SER A 167 -10.21 -0.85 2.92
CA SER A 167 -10.77 -0.47 1.63
C SER A 167 -10.87 -1.66 0.69
N VAL A 168 -9.83 -2.48 0.60
CA VAL A 168 -9.81 -3.72 -0.20
C VAL A 168 -10.76 -4.75 0.39
N SER A 169 -10.76 -4.92 1.72
CA SER A 169 -11.69 -5.82 2.41
C SER A 169 -13.15 -5.49 2.11
N ARG A 170 -13.52 -4.22 2.16
CA ARG A 170 -14.88 -3.78 1.82
C ARG A 170 -15.25 -4.03 0.36
N MET A 171 -14.31 -3.91 -0.58
CA MET A 171 -14.55 -4.28 -1.98
C MET A 171 -14.88 -5.76 -2.11
N LEU A 172 -14.08 -6.64 -1.47
CA LEU A 172 -14.28 -8.09 -1.48
C LEU A 172 -15.57 -8.49 -0.76
N GLU A 173 -15.90 -7.88 0.38
CA GLU A 173 -17.14 -8.13 1.11
C GLU A 173 -18.39 -7.83 0.28
N ARG A 174 -18.39 -6.75 -0.49
CA ARG A 174 -19.53 -6.40 -1.38
C ARG A 174 -19.82 -7.48 -2.39
N ILE A 175 -18.80 -8.14 -2.93
CA ILE A 175 -18.96 -9.23 -3.89
C ILE A 175 -19.47 -10.47 -3.19
N ASN A 176 -18.84 -10.83 -2.06
CA ASN A 176 -19.16 -12.05 -1.32
C ASN A 176 -20.58 -12.03 -0.73
N THR A 177 -21.14 -10.84 -0.44
CA THR A 177 -22.52 -10.71 0.06
C THR A 177 -23.56 -10.76 -1.05
N SER A 178 -23.22 -10.46 -2.30
CA SER A 178 -24.16 -10.45 -3.42
C SER A 178 -24.40 -11.83 -4.04
N GLY A 179 -23.50 -12.79 -3.83
CA GLY A 179 -23.55 -14.14 -4.41
C GLY A 179 -23.92 -15.22 -3.41
N LYS A 180 -25.05 -15.91 -3.61
CA LYS A 180 -25.42 -17.07 -2.80
C LYS A 180 -24.44 -18.23 -3.04
N GLY A 181 -23.49 -18.43 -2.13
CA GLY A 181 -22.58 -19.59 -2.12
C GLY A 181 -21.34 -19.44 -3.01
N GLN A 182 -21.03 -18.25 -3.49
CA GLN A 182 -19.78 -17.95 -4.20
C GLN A 182 -18.90 -17.08 -3.33
N TYR A 183 -17.59 -17.36 -3.35
CA TYR A 183 -16.57 -16.60 -2.60
C TYR A 183 -15.45 -16.19 -3.55
N TYR A 184 -15.02 -14.96 -3.43
CA TYR A 184 -13.92 -14.37 -4.19
C TYR A 184 -12.79 -14.04 -3.23
N TYR A 185 -11.58 -14.35 -3.64
CA TYR A 185 -10.37 -14.11 -2.86
C TYR A 185 -9.38 -13.32 -3.71
N LEU A 186 -8.65 -12.43 -3.06
CA LEU A 186 -7.46 -11.81 -3.62
C LEU A 186 -6.25 -12.63 -3.14
N CYS A 187 -5.41 -13.08 -4.06
CA CYS A 187 -4.17 -13.76 -3.73
C CYS A 187 -3.02 -13.20 -4.57
N ASP A 188 -1.81 -13.35 -4.05
CA ASP A 188 -0.59 -13.05 -4.80
C ASP A 188 -0.30 -14.15 -5.85
N ALA A 189 0.80 -13.96 -6.62
CA ALA A 189 1.22 -14.94 -7.62
C ALA A 189 1.65 -16.30 -7.03
N LYS A 190 1.85 -16.38 -5.71
CA LYS A 190 2.18 -17.62 -4.98
C LYS A 190 0.96 -18.29 -4.39
N GLY A 191 -0.22 -17.66 -4.48
CA GLY A 191 -1.49 -18.18 -3.96
C GLY A 191 -1.75 -17.85 -2.48
N ASN A 192 -1.02 -16.89 -1.90
CA ASN A 192 -1.23 -16.43 -0.52
C ASN A 192 -2.32 -15.37 -0.44
#